data_9fb2cf45484432e2c13eeb856f5b9505
#
_entry.id   9fb2cf45484432e2c13eeb856f5b9505
#
_cell.length_a   1.000
_cell.length_b   1.000
_cell.length_c   1.000
_cell.angle_alpha   90.00
_cell.angle_beta   90.00
_cell.angle_gamma   90.00
#
_symmetry.space_group_name_H-M   'P 1'
#
loop_
_entity.id
_entity.type
_entity.pdbx_description
1 polymer ?
#
loop_
_entity_poly.entity_id
_entity_poly.type
_entity_poly.pdbx_seq_one_letter_code
_entity_poly.pdbx_strand_id
1 'polypeptide(L)'
;IRDRHRVDGVMTLASDMPMRCVAAVAKELGIVGISDETAIKATDKGEMRKALAAHNVPIPKFHVVSSKQEFDEIVPLFTTPFIVKPADNSGSRGVIRLSDSSDKAAVDSAYEYSLESSRNGKVVVEEFMEGPEVSVETLSVDGKCHVIQITDKITTGAPHFVEMGHTQPSRLDKKTTDEISRIAREANRAVGISNGPSHTEIIVTKDGPKIVELGARHGGDCITTHLVPLSTGMNMVESCIKIAMGENPDLSVIIDRGAAIRYFPQHLSLIHI
;
A
#
# COMPACT_ATOMS: atom_id res chain seq x y z
N ILE A 1 14.12 -22.76 -14.86
CA ILE A 1 13.36 -23.47 -13.81
C ILE A 1 12.31 -24.35 -14.48
N ARG A 2 11.45 -23.79 -15.38
CA ARG A 2 10.39 -24.53 -16.08
C ARG A 2 10.87 -25.87 -16.70
N ASP A 3 12.02 -25.86 -17.34
CA ASP A 3 12.56 -27.06 -18.03
C ASP A 3 13.08 -28.14 -17.07
N ARG A 4 13.18 -27.82 -15.77
CA ARG A 4 13.71 -28.74 -14.74
C ARG A 4 12.69 -29.08 -13.66
N HIS A 5 11.66 -28.22 -13.49
CA HIS A 5 10.68 -28.35 -12.41
C HIS A 5 9.30 -27.91 -12.91
N ARG A 6 8.28 -28.66 -12.51
CA ARG A 6 6.91 -28.20 -12.63
C ARG A 6 6.70 -27.03 -11.67
N VAL A 7 6.12 -25.94 -12.16
CA VAL A 7 5.74 -24.76 -11.37
C VAL A 7 4.24 -24.58 -11.49
N ASP A 8 3.52 -24.75 -10.38
CA ASP A 8 2.06 -24.70 -10.32
C ASP A 8 1.54 -23.37 -9.75
N GLY A 9 2.38 -22.59 -9.09
CA GLY A 9 2.03 -21.28 -8.55
C GLY A 9 3.26 -20.39 -8.40
N VAL A 10 3.05 -19.07 -8.41
CA VAL A 10 4.08 -18.06 -8.19
C VAL A 10 3.52 -16.94 -7.33
N MET A 11 4.26 -16.50 -6.34
CA MET A 11 3.87 -15.39 -5.46
C MET A 11 5.08 -14.66 -4.87
N THR A 12 4.84 -13.50 -4.30
CA THR A 12 5.75 -12.82 -3.38
C THR A 12 5.03 -12.56 -2.07
N LEU A 13 5.77 -12.40 -0.96
CA LEU A 13 5.13 -12.09 0.33
C LEU A 13 4.87 -10.57 0.45
N ALA A 14 5.78 -9.83 1.03
CA ALA A 14 5.56 -8.44 1.45
C ALA A 14 6.48 -7.45 0.71
N SER A 15 6.74 -7.68 -0.58
CA SER A 15 7.61 -6.82 -1.40
C SER A 15 6.95 -6.49 -2.74
N ASP A 16 6.97 -5.20 -3.10
CA ASP A 16 6.44 -4.69 -4.36
C ASP A 16 7.37 -5.00 -5.55
N MET A 17 8.68 -5.04 -5.30
CA MET A 17 9.71 -5.22 -6.32
C MET A 17 9.51 -6.43 -7.24
N PRO A 18 9.15 -7.63 -6.75
CA PRO A 18 8.98 -8.80 -7.60
C PRO A 18 7.66 -8.84 -8.35
N MET A 19 6.67 -7.99 -8.02
CA MET A 19 5.29 -8.15 -8.52
C MET A 19 5.17 -8.19 -10.04
N ARG A 20 5.95 -7.35 -10.75
CA ARG A 20 5.96 -7.37 -12.22
C ARG A 20 6.53 -8.69 -12.77
N CYS A 21 7.56 -9.23 -12.11
CA CYS A 21 8.11 -10.54 -12.48
C CYS A 21 7.13 -11.67 -12.15
N VAL A 22 6.45 -11.61 -11.01
CA VAL A 22 5.41 -12.59 -10.63
C VAL A 22 4.30 -12.62 -11.67
N ALA A 23 3.79 -11.45 -12.07
CA ALA A 23 2.75 -11.34 -13.11
C ALA A 23 3.23 -11.91 -14.47
N ALA A 24 4.43 -11.54 -14.91
CA ALA A 24 4.99 -12.03 -16.17
C ALA A 24 5.20 -13.55 -16.15
N VAL A 25 5.69 -14.12 -15.04
CA VAL A 25 5.85 -15.57 -14.88
C VAL A 25 4.50 -16.29 -14.88
N ALA A 26 3.51 -15.77 -14.15
CA ALA A 26 2.18 -16.36 -14.12
C ALA A 26 1.55 -16.40 -15.53
N LYS A 27 1.65 -15.30 -16.27
CA LYS A 27 1.18 -15.19 -17.65
C LYS A 27 1.88 -16.18 -18.59
N GLU A 28 3.22 -16.23 -18.55
CA GLU A 28 4.01 -17.12 -19.42
C GLU A 28 3.72 -18.60 -19.16
N LEU A 29 3.46 -18.95 -17.89
CA LEU A 29 3.14 -20.32 -17.51
C LEU A 29 1.66 -20.68 -17.63
N GLY A 30 0.78 -19.70 -17.87
CA GLY A 30 -0.67 -19.89 -17.90
C GLY A 30 -1.26 -20.32 -16.55
N ILE A 31 -0.65 -19.87 -15.44
CA ILE A 31 -1.10 -20.16 -14.07
C ILE A 31 -1.78 -18.92 -13.44
N VAL A 32 -2.44 -19.13 -12.30
CA VAL A 32 -3.15 -18.06 -11.59
C VAL A 32 -2.21 -16.95 -11.15
N GLY A 33 -2.63 -15.70 -11.36
CA GLY A 33 -1.91 -14.49 -10.96
C GLY A 33 -2.62 -13.22 -11.40
N ILE A 34 -2.02 -12.08 -11.10
CA ILE A 34 -2.48 -10.78 -11.59
C ILE A 34 -1.92 -10.51 -13.00
N SER A 35 -2.57 -9.64 -13.76
CA SER A 35 -2.09 -9.22 -15.08
C SER A 35 -0.86 -8.30 -15.00
N ASP A 36 -0.11 -8.19 -16.12
CA ASP A 36 0.99 -7.22 -16.23
C ASP A 36 0.51 -5.79 -15.96
N GLU A 37 -0.68 -5.43 -16.46
CA GLU A 37 -1.28 -4.12 -16.25
C GLU A 37 -1.60 -3.87 -14.75
N THR A 38 -2.17 -4.85 -14.07
CA THR A 38 -2.42 -4.80 -12.63
C THR A 38 -1.11 -4.65 -11.84
N ALA A 39 -0.07 -5.39 -12.21
CA ALA A 39 1.23 -5.30 -11.56
C ALA A 39 1.87 -3.91 -11.72
N ILE A 40 1.70 -3.26 -12.89
CA ILE A 40 2.14 -1.87 -13.11
C ILE A 40 1.35 -0.92 -12.19
N LYS A 41 0.02 -0.99 -12.19
CA LYS A 41 -0.84 -0.14 -11.34
C LYS A 41 -0.57 -0.33 -9.84
N ALA A 42 -0.21 -1.55 -9.41
CA ALA A 42 0.11 -1.85 -8.02
C ALA A 42 1.55 -1.51 -7.60
N THR A 43 2.43 -1.09 -8.53
CA THR A 43 3.84 -0.78 -8.26
C THR A 43 4.29 0.59 -8.76
N ASP A 44 3.40 1.36 -9.38
CA ASP A 44 3.61 2.72 -9.83
C ASP A 44 2.48 3.61 -9.29
N LYS A 45 2.82 4.54 -8.40
CA LYS A 45 1.84 5.42 -7.75
C LYS A 45 1.09 6.31 -8.73
N GLY A 46 1.76 6.71 -9.82
CA GLY A 46 1.11 7.51 -10.87
C GLY A 46 0.03 6.71 -11.60
N GLU A 47 0.33 5.50 -12.01
CA GLU A 47 -0.63 4.61 -12.69
C GLU A 47 -1.73 4.14 -11.72
N MET A 48 -1.39 3.89 -10.45
CA MET A 48 -2.36 3.62 -9.39
C MET A 48 -3.35 4.77 -9.24
N ARG A 49 -2.87 6.01 -9.10
CA ARG A 49 -3.70 7.21 -8.95
C ARG A 49 -4.65 7.40 -10.13
N LYS A 50 -4.17 7.21 -11.36
CA LYS A 50 -5.00 7.28 -12.57
C LYS A 50 -6.12 6.23 -12.55
N ALA A 51 -5.79 4.99 -12.18
CA ALA A 51 -6.77 3.90 -12.10
C ALA A 51 -7.83 4.17 -11.03
N LEU A 52 -7.43 4.62 -9.83
CA LEU A 52 -8.33 4.96 -8.74
C LEU A 52 -9.23 6.14 -9.11
N ALA A 53 -8.68 7.21 -9.71
CA ALA A 53 -9.45 8.37 -10.17
C ALA A 53 -10.49 8.00 -11.22
N ALA A 54 -10.14 7.16 -12.20
CA ALA A 54 -11.06 6.70 -13.25
C ALA A 54 -12.27 5.91 -12.69
N HIS A 55 -12.14 5.35 -11.50
CA HIS A 55 -13.22 4.61 -10.82
C HIS A 55 -13.84 5.39 -9.65
N ASN A 56 -13.54 6.69 -9.52
CA ASN A 56 -14.04 7.56 -8.45
C ASN A 56 -13.73 7.04 -7.03
N VAL A 57 -12.63 6.31 -6.87
CA VAL A 57 -12.15 5.90 -5.54
C VAL A 57 -11.54 7.11 -4.84
N PRO A 58 -11.87 7.38 -3.56
CA PRO A 58 -11.34 8.53 -2.83
C PRO A 58 -9.82 8.50 -2.70
N ILE A 59 -9.17 9.53 -3.24
CA ILE A 59 -7.71 9.74 -3.23
C ILE A 59 -7.39 11.21 -2.94
N PRO A 60 -6.17 11.58 -2.54
CA PRO A 60 -5.75 12.97 -2.48
C PRO A 60 -5.69 13.60 -3.88
N LYS A 61 -5.77 14.93 -3.96
CA LYS A 61 -5.39 15.66 -5.18
C LYS A 61 -3.95 15.29 -5.51
N PHE A 62 -3.65 15.00 -6.78
CA PHE A 62 -2.32 14.57 -7.19
C PHE A 62 -1.94 15.09 -8.57
N HIS A 63 -0.63 15.18 -8.82
CA HIS A 63 -0.03 15.31 -10.14
C HIS A 63 1.19 14.40 -10.26
N VAL A 64 1.39 13.84 -11.45
CA VAL A 64 2.59 13.09 -11.81
C VAL A 64 3.42 13.97 -12.72
N VAL A 65 4.67 14.19 -12.37
CA VAL A 65 5.60 15.02 -13.13
C VAL A 65 6.81 14.22 -13.60
N SER A 66 7.27 14.52 -14.80
CA SER A 66 8.40 13.85 -15.46
C SER A 66 9.58 14.80 -15.71
N SER A 67 9.43 16.08 -15.36
CA SER A 67 10.47 17.09 -15.51
C SER A 67 10.38 18.14 -14.40
N LYS A 68 11.51 18.85 -14.19
CA LYS A 68 11.56 19.98 -13.25
C LYS A 68 10.63 21.11 -13.68
N GLN A 69 10.52 21.34 -14.99
CA GLN A 69 9.60 22.36 -15.51
C GLN A 69 8.15 22.06 -15.13
N GLU A 70 7.67 20.81 -15.39
CA GLU A 70 6.32 20.39 -14.98
C GLU A 70 6.13 20.52 -13.46
N PHE A 71 7.15 20.16 -12.67
CA PHE A 71 7.09 20.29 -11.22
C PHE A 71 6.89 21.76 -10.79
N ASP A 72 7.68 22.69 -11.35
CA ASP A 72 7.58 24.12 -11.05
C ASP A 72 6.22 24.72 -11.46
N GLU A 73 5.63 24.22 -12.52
CA GLU A 73 4.30 24.65 -12.99
C GLU A 73 3.16 24.18 -12.06
N ILE A 74 3.30 22.99 -11.45
CA ILE A 74 2.22 22.41 -10.62
C ILE A 74 2.32 22.72 -9.13
N VAL A 75 3.51 22.99 -8.59
CA VAL A 75 3.69 23.30 -7.16
C VAL A 75 2.77 24.44 -6.69
N PRO A 76 2.60 25.56 -7.44
CA PRO A 76 1.70 26.64 -7.04
C PRO A 76 0.20 26.25 -6.96
N LEU A 77 -0.16 25.09 -7.52
CA LEU A 77 -1.54 24.57 -7.50
C LEU A 77 -1.85 23.82 -6.20
N PHE A 78 -0.84 23.59 -5.35
CA PHE A 78 -1.00 22.91 -4.07
C PHE A 78 -0.95 23.88 -2.90
N THR A 79 -1.89 23.70 -1.98
CA THR A 79 -1.85 24.38 -0.68
C THR A 79 -0.90 23.61 0.25
N THR A 80 -0.04 24.31 0.96
CA THR A 80 0.82 23.72 1.98
C THR A 80 0.03 23.30 3.22
N PRO A 81 0.38 22.16 3.85
CA PRO A 81 1.45 21.25 3.44
C PRO A 81 1.03 20.34 2.29
N PHE A 82 2.01 19.87 1.50
CA PHE A 82 1.82 18.85 0.47
C PHE A 82 2.99 17.84 0.45
N ILE A 83 2.81 16.72 -0.23
CA ILE A 83 3.80 15.63 -0.31
C ILE A 83 4.44 15.62 -1.70
N VAL A 84 5.76 15.42 -1.72
CA VAL A 84 6.55 15.10 -2.91
C VAL A 84 7.16 13.71 -2.69
N LYS A 85 6.97 12.79 -3.63
CA LYS A 85 7.44 11.40 -3.50
C LYS A 85 7.75 10.75 -4.85
N PRO A 86 8.65 9.73 -4.90
CA PRO A 86 8.90 8.98 -6.14
C PRO A 86 7.67 8.18 -6.54
N ALA A 87 7.47 8.01 -7.87
CA ALA A 87 6.33 7.24 -8.37
C ALA A 87 6.44 5.73 -8.08
N ASP A 88 7.65 5.18 -8.00
CA ASP A 88 7.89 3.73 -8.02
C ASP A 88 8.86 3.23 -6.93
N ASN A 89 8.84 3.87 -5.76
CA ASN A 89 9.57 3.41 -4.58
C ASN A 89 8.62 3.12 -3.41
N SER A 90 9.10 2.42 -2.39
CA SER A 90 8.37 1.98 -1.21
C SER A 90 9.16 2.26 0.09
N GLY A 91 8.49 2.12 1.25
CA GLY A 91 9.12 2.30 2.56
C GLY A 91 9.54 3.74 2.84
N SER A 92 8.71 4.70 2.51
CA SER A 92 8.89 6.15 2.74
C SER A 92 10.19 6.76 2.16
N ARG A 93 10.92 6.02 1.31
CA ARG A 93 12.16 6.52 0.67
C ARG A 93 11.82 7.56 -0.39
N GLY A 94 12.46 8.72 -0.30
CA GLY A 94 12.23 9.83 -1.23
C GLY A 94 10.94 10.61 -0.95
N VAL A 95 10.26 10.37 0.16
CA VAL A 95 9.03 11.07 0.55
C VAL A 95 9.38 12.31 1.38
N ILE A 96 8.92 13.48 0.94
CA ILE A 96 9.10 14.77 1.64
C ILE A 96 7.74 15.45 1.83
N ARG A 97 7.49 15.90 3.05
CA ARG A 97 6.40 16.82 3.37
C ARG A 97 6.91 18.25 3.29
N LEU A 98 6.40 19.01 2.35
CA LEU A 98 6.69 20.46 2.23
C LEU A 98 5.64 21.26 3.00
N SER A 99 6.11 22.07 3.94
CA SER A 99 5.25 22.92 4.78
C SER A 99 5.23 24.38 4.33
N ASP A 100 6.19 24.77 3.50
CA ASP A 100 6.31 26.11 2.94
C ASP A 100 6.75 26.05 1.47
N SER A 101 5.87 26.47 0.57
CA SER A 101 6.15 26.52 -0.87
C SER A 101 6.88 27.79 -1.29
N SER A 102 7.07 28.77 -0.39
CA SER A 102 7.84 30.00 -0.66
C SER A 102 9.35 29.77 -0.50
N ASP A 103 9.76 28.75 0.25
CA ASP A 103 11.16 28.31 0.34
C ASP A 103 11.54 27.52 -0.93
N LYS A 104 12.01 28.27 -1.93
CA LYS A 104 12.41 27.67 -3.21
C LYS A 104 13.51 26.61 -3.07
N ALA A 105 14.45 26.80 -2.16
CA ALA A 105 15.55 25.84 -1.96
C ALA A 105 15.02 24.51 -1.39
N ALA A 106 14.09 24.58 -0.42
CA ALA A 106 13.45 23.38 0.11
C ALA A 106 12.58 22.67 -0.95
N VAL A 107 11.86 23.43 -1.79
CA VAL A 107 11.05 22.90 -2.88
C VAL A 107 11.92 22.18 -3.91
N ASP A 108 13.03 22.79 -4.35
CA ASP A 108 13.96 22.22 -5.31
C ASP A 108 14.62 20.94 -4.74
N SER A 109 15.09 21.01 -3.51
CA SER A 109 15.71 19.85 -2.81
C SER A 109 14.73 18.68 -2.64
N ALA A 110 13.44 18.95 -2.38
CA ALA A 110 12.42 17.91 -2.28
C ALA A 110 12.19 17.19 -3.62
N TYR A 111 12.18 17.94 -4.72
CA TYR A 111 12.08 17.37 -6.06
C TYR A 111 13.27 16.47 -6.38
N GLU A 112 14.51 16.98 -6.17
CA GLU A 112 15.75 16.25 -6.45
C GLU A 112 15.83 14.97 -5.63
N TYR A 113 15.58 15.02 -4.33
CA TYR A 113 15.58 13.84 -3.45
C TYR A 113 14.54 12.79 -3.86
N SER A 114 13.33 13.23 -4.25
CA SER A 114 12.29 12.31 -4.73
C SER A 114 12.65 11.71 -6.09
N LEU A 115 13.24 12.52 -7.00
CA LEU A 115 13.68 12.08 -8.32
C LEU A 115 14.82 11.06 -8.22
N GLU A 116 15.83 11.32 -7.40
CA GLU A 116 16.96 10.39 -7.14
C GLU A 116 16.47 9.05 -6.58
N SER A 117 15.39 9.07 -5.82
CA SER A 117 14.75 7.88 -5.26
C SER A 117 13.82 7.16 -6.25
N SER A 118 13.49 7.76 -7.38
CA SER A 118 12.63 7.20 -8.42
C SER A 118 13.44 6.38 -9.42
N ARG A 119 12.93 5.21 -9.81
CA ARG A 119 13.55 4.33 -10.80
C ARG A 119 13.10 4.65 -12.22
N ASN A 120 11.86 5.14 -12.37
CA ASN A 120 11.28 5.50 -13.68
C ASN A 120 11.40 7.00 -14.00
N GLY A 121 12.09 7.77 -13.15
CA GLY A 121 12.31 9.20 -13.35
C GLY A 121 11.06 10.07 -13.16
N LYS A 122 10.01 9.55 -12.51
CA LYS A 122 8.78 10.31 -12.24
C LYS A 122 8.62 10.60 -10.76
N VAL A 123 8.07 11.77 -10.48
CA VAL A 123 7.74 12.24 -9.13
C VAL A 123 6.22 12.47 -9.05
N VAL A 124 5.63 12.18 -7.90
CA VAL A 124 4.22 12.44 -7.62
C VAL A 124 4.13 13.53 -6.56
N VAL A 125 3.34 14.55 -6.84
CA VAL A 125 2.99 15.62 -5.88
C VAL A 125 1.56 15.40 -5.45
N GLU A 126 1.32 15.38 -4.14
CA GLU A 126 0.00 15.07 -3.56
C GLU A 126 -0.38 16.04 -2.45
N GLU A 127 -1.67 16.28 -2.32
CA GLU A 127 -2.26 16.89 -1.13
C GLU A 127 -1.82 16.13 0.12
N PHE A 128 -1.38 16.84 1.16
CA PHE A 128 -1.11 16.22 2.45
C PHE A 128 -2.42 15.87 3.15
N MET A 129 -2.56 14.62 3.52
CA MET A 129 -3.73 14.13 4.26
C MET A 129 -3.44 14.06 5.75
N GLU A 130 -4.39 14.52 6.57
CA GLU A 130 -4.32 14.46 8.04
C GLU A 130 -5.41 13.56 8.59
N GLY A 131 -5.05 12.70 9.53
CA GLY A 131 -5.97 11.81 10.22
C GLY A 131 -5.32 10.51 10.66
N PRO A 132 -6.07 9.63 11.34
CA PRO A 132 -5.62 8.28 11.65
C PRO A 132 -5.30 7.49 10.36
N GLU A 133 -4.19 6.78 10.41
CA GLU A 133 -3.77 5.91 9.31
C GLU A 133 -4.05 4.45 9.66
N VAL A 134 -4.60 3.73 8.70
CA VAL A 134 -4.85 2.29 8.80
C VAL A 134 -4.32 1.57 7.57
N SER A 135 -4.07 0.28 7.71
CA SER A 135 -3.92 -0.62 6.58
C SER A 135 -5.06 -1.64 6.53
N VAL A 136 -5.39 -2.08 5.32
CA VAL A 136 -6.44 -3.06 5.07
C VAL A 136 -5.83 -4.26 4.36
N GLU A 137 -5.90 -5.41 5.02
CA GLU A 137 -5.44 -6.67 4.45
C GLU A 137 -6.60 -7.36 3.74
N THR A 138 -6.41 -7.68 2.46
CA THR A 138 -7.44 -8.34 1.67
C THR A 138 -6.92 -9.57 0.94
N LEU A 139 -7.83 -10.47 0.57
CA LEU A 139 -7.62 -11.55 -0.37
C LEU A 139 -8.68 -11.49 -1.47
N SER A 140 -8.25 -11.51 -2.72
CA SER A 140 -9.13 -11.61 -3.88
C SER A 140 -9.11 -13.03 -4.44
N VAL A 141 -10.30 -13.55 -4.76
CA VAL A 141 -10.51 -14.85 -5.40
C VAL A 141 -11.50 -14.62 -6.53
N ASP A 142 -11.12 -14.91 -7.76
CA ASP A 142 -11.92 -14.75 -8.97
C ASP A 142 -12.63 -13.39 -9.06
N GLY A 143 -11.88 -12.33 -8.76
CA GLY A 143 -12.36 -10.95 -8.82
C GLY A 143 -13.18 -10.50 -7.60
N LYS A 144 -13.45 -11.39 -6.65
CA LYS A 144 -14.14 -11.04 -5.41
C LYS A 144 -13.14 -10.72 -4.31
N CYS A 145 -13.09 -9.46 -3.91
CA CYS A 145 -12.21 -8.98 -2.84
C CYS A 145 -12.85 -9.18 -1.46
N HIS A 146 -12.16 -9.91 -0.60
CA HIS A 146 -12.51 -10.16 0.80
C HIS A 146 -11.60 -9.34 1.71
N VAL A 147 -12.17 -8.43 2.48
CA VAL A 147 -11.45 -7.73 3.55
C VAL A 147 -11.29 -8.68 4.73
N ILE A 148 -10.05 -8.92 5.11
CA ILE A 148 -9.69 -9.86 6.18
C ILE A 148 -9.53 -9.13 7.49
N GLN A 149 -8.76 -8.02 7.51
CA GLN A 149 -8.51 -7.25 8.72
C GLN A 149 -8.20 -5.79 8.40
N ILE A 150 -8.55 -4.91 9.33
CA ILE A 150 -8.15 -3.49 9.34
C ILE A 150 -7.20 -3.29 10.51
N THR A 151 -6.04 -2.68 10.24
CA THR A 151 -4.93 -2.50 11.16
C THR A 151 -4.72 -1.02 11.44
N ASP A 152 -4.74 -0.61 12.70
CA ASP A 152 -4.30 0.75 13.08
C ASP A 152 -2.78 0.85 12.95
N LYS A 153 -2.28 1.86 12.24
CA LYS A 153 -0.85 2.20 12.13
C LYS A 153 -0.48 3.24 13.18
N ILE A 154 0.65 3.03 13.82
CA ILE A 154 1.27 3.99 14.74
C ILE A 154 2.58 4.42 14.08
N THR A 155 2.72 5.72 13.80
CA THR A 155 3.93 6.30 13.20
C THR A 155 4.49 7.39 14.09
N THR A 156 5.75 7.79 13.83
CA THR A 156 6.35 8.96 14.48
C THR A 156 5.71 10.28 14.02
N GLY A 157 4.91 10.26 12.96
CA GLY A 157 4.46 11.46 12.28
C GLY A 157 5.60 12.13 11.47
N ALA A 158 5.33 13.37 11.02
CA ALA A 158 6.31 14.14 10.27
C ALA A 158 7.58 14.41 11.11
N PRO A 159 8.75 14.52 10.49
CA PRO A 159 8.99 14.52 9.05
C PRO A 159 9.19 13.13 8.43
N HIS A 160 9.40 12.07 9.23
CA HIS A 160 9.92 10.80 8.73
C HIS A 160 8.87 9.69 8.55
N PHE A 161 7.71 9.81 9.22
CA PHE A 161 6.61 8.83 9.16
C PHE A 161 7.04 7.38 9.39
N VAL A 162 8.00 7.18 10.33
CA VAL A 162 8.52 5.85 10.67
C VAL A 162 7.44 5.05 11.41
N GLU A 163 7.23 3.83 10.99
CA GLU A 163 6.28 2.92 11.64
C GLU A 163 6.79 2.48 13.02
N MET A 164 5.95 2.67 14.02
CA MET A 164 6.25 2.38 15.44
C MET A 164 5.42 1.23 15.99
N GLY A 165 4.47 0.75 15.23
CA GLY A 165 3.66 -0.41 15.61
C GLY A 165 2.32 -0.48 14.92
N HIS A 166 1.66 -1.61 15.13
CA HIS A 166 0.37 -1.94 14.55
C HIS A 166 -0.55 -2.55 15.61
N THR A 167 -1.86 -2.37 15.44
CA THR A 167 -2.89 -2.96 16.31
C THR A 167 -4.06 -3.47 15.49
N GLN A 168 -4.53 -4.66 15.75
CA GLN A 168 -5.70 -5.31 15.14
C GLN A 168 -6.67 -5.79 16.21
N PRO A 169 -7.99 -5.81 15.95
CA PRO A 169 -8.65 -5.05 14.88
C PRO A 169 -8.49 -3.54 15.10
N SER A 170 -8.81 -2.74 14.08
CA SER A 170 -8.85 -1.28 14.22
C SER A 170 -9.85 -0.85 15.28
N ARG A 171 -9.49 0.22 16.05
CA ARG A 171 -10.34 0.81 17.07
C ARG A 171 -11.28 1.91 16.55
N LEU A 172 -11.25 2.17 15.25
CA LEU A 172 -12.19 3.08 14.61
C LEU A 172 -13.62 2.54 14.73
N ASP A 173 -14.59 3.45 14.73
CA ASP A 173 -15.98 3.07 14.82
C ASP A 173 -16.45 2.25 13.59
N LYS A 174 -17.55 1.51 13.80
CA LYS A 174 -18.06 0.58 12.77
C LYS A 174 -18.42 1.28 11.46
N LYS A 175 -18.96 2.48 11.48
CA LYS A 175 -19.32 3.21 10.27
C LYS A 175 -18.08 3.54 9.46
N THR A 176 -17.02 3.98 10.13
CA THR A 176 -15.73 4.29 9.50
C THR A 176 -15.06 3.03 8.95
N THR A 177 -15.04 1.92 9.70
CA THR A 177 -14.46 0.65 9.23
C THR A 177 -15.25 0.01 8.08
N ASP A 178 -16.57 0.15 8.05
CA ASP A 178 -17.40 -0.28 6.91
C ASP A 178 -17.08 0.53 5.64
N GLU A 179 -16.90 1.85 5.79
CA GLU A 179 -16.51 2.72 4.67
C GLU A 179 -15.09 2.43 4.17
N ILE A 180 -14.13 2.24 5.07
CA ILE A 180 -12.77 1.79 4.74
C ILE A 180 -12.82 0.48 3.95
N SER A 181 -13.61 -0.49 4.43
CA SER A 181 -13.77 -1.79 3.77
C SER A 181 -14.38 -1.65 2.36
N ARG A 182 -15.34 -0.75 2.16
CA ARG A 182 -15.93 -0.45 0.87
C ARG A 182 -14.88 0.12 -0.09
N ILE A 183 -14.16 1.15 0.35
CA ILE A 183 -13.13 1.84 -0.44
C ILE A 183 -11.99 0.87 -0.81
N ALA A 184 -11.54 0.02 0.11
CA ALA A 184 -10.51 -0.98 -0.15
C ALA A 184 -10.95 -1.98 -1.25
N ARG A 185 -12.20 -2.46 -1.23
CA ARG A 185 -12.73 -3.33 -2.29
C ARG A 185 -12.81 -2.61 -3.64
N GLU A 186 -13.23 -1.35 -3.65
CA GLU A 186 -13.29 -0.54 -4.87
C GLU A 186 -11.90 -0.27 -5.44
N ALA A 187 -10.92 0.02 -4.58
CA ALA A 187 -9.53 0.20 -4.97
C ALA A 187 -8.95 -1.08 -5.59
N ASN A 188 -9.18 -2.24 -4.98
CA ASN A 188 -8.78 -3.53 -5.54
C ASN A 188 -9.35 -3.77 -6.94
N ARG A 189 -10.64 -3.46 -7.13
CA ARG A 189 -11.31 -3.58 -8.44
C ARG A 189 -10.72 -2.60 -9.46
N ALA A 190 -10.49 -1.36 -9.07
CA ALA A 190 -9.95 -0.30 -9.94
C ALA A 190 -8.54 -0.64 -10.43
N VAL A 191 -7.70 -1.20 -9.57
CA VAL A 191 -6.34 -1.65 -9.91
C VAL A 191 -6.38 -2.96 -10.71
N GLY A 192 -7.39 -3.81 -10.49
CA GLY A 192 -7.59 -5.06 -11.24
C GLY A 192 -7.04 -6.30 -10.51
N ILE A 193 -6.95 -6.28 -9.18
CA ILE A 193 -6.49 -7.44 -8.41
C ILE A 193 -7.60 -8.48 -8.34
N SER A 194 -7.54 -9.47 -9.24
CA SER A 194 -8.54 -10.54 -9.34
C SER A 194 -8.21 -11.75 -8.48
N ASN A 195 -6.93 -12.06 -8.27
CA ASN A 195 -6.47 -13.20 -7.48
C ASN A 195 -5.24 -12.81 -6.67
N GLY A 196 -5.22 -13.18 -5.40
CA GLY A 196 -4.11 -12.93 -4.48
C GLY A 196 -4.39 -11.84 -3.44
N PRO A 197 -3.35 -11.48 -2.66
CA PRO A 197 -3.45 -10.53 -1.56
C PRO A 197 -3.41 -9.08 -2.03
N SER A 198 -3.93 -8.17 -1.20
CA SER A 198 -3.52 -6.78 -1.24
C SER A 198 -3.37 -6.18 0.15
N HIS A 199 -2.48 -5.21 0.22
CA HIS A 199 -2.26 -4.33 1.37
C HIS A 199 -2.58 -2.91 0.93
N THR A 200 -3.58 -2.30 1.57
CA THR A 200 -4.06 -0.96 1.19
C THR A 200 -3.92 -0.01 2.37
N GLU A 201 -3.16 1.06 2.20
CA GLU A 201 -3.00 2.11 3.19
C GLU A 201 -4.03 3.21 2.98
N ILE A 202 -4.67 3.64 4.07
CA ILE A 202 -5.78 4.60 4.07
C ILE A 202 -5.60 5.59 5.21
N ILE A 203 -5.75 6.89 4.93
CA ILE A 203 -5.88 7.92 5.96
C ILE A 203 -7.35 8.33 6.06
N VAL A 204 -7.86 8.32 7.30
CA VAL A 204 -9.22 8.77 7.61
C VAL A 204 -9.20 10.28 7.82
N THR A 205 -9.42 11.05 6.75
CA THR A 205 -9.44 12.51 6.81
C THR A 205 -10.77 13.03 7.35
N LYS A 206 -10.86 14.33 7.61
CA LYS A 206 -12.12 15.00 7.98
C LYS A 206 -13.23 14.85 6.92
N ASP A 207 -12.84 14.62 5.66
CA ASP A 207 -13.75 14.45 4.52
C ASP A 207 -14.02 12.97 4.20
N GLY A 208 -13.54 12.06 5.06
CA GLY A 208 -13.66 10.60 4.92
C GLY A 208 -12.35 9.91 4.57
N PRO A 209 -12.37 8.56 4.47
CA PRO A 209 -11.18 7.77 4.15
C PRO A 209 -10.71 8.00 2.72
N LYS A 210 -9.39 8.16 2.54
CA LYS A 210 -8.73 8.31 1.23
C LYS A 210 -7.54 7.35 1.11
N ILE A 211 -7.34 6.76 -0.06
CA ILE A 211 -6.23 5.84 -0.33
C ILE A 211 -4.88 6.57 -0.34
N VAL A 212 -3.93 6.07 0.44
CA VAL A 212 -2.51 6.47 0.39
C VAL A 212 -1.77 5.64 -0.64
N GLU A 213 -1.87 4.31 -0.54
CA GLU A 213 -1.17 3.36 -1.40
C GLU A 213 -1.89 2.00 -1.39
N LEU A 214 -1.71 1.22 -2.45
CA LEU A 214 -2.17 -0.16 -2.55
C LEU A 214 -1.11 -0.99 -3.24
N GLY A 215 -0.67 -2.08 -2.60
CA GLY A 215 0.21 -3.08 -3.18
C GLY A 215 -0.51 -4.41 -3.38
N ALA A 216 -0.28 -5.09 -4.51
CA ALA A 216 -0.84 -6.42 -4.78
C ALA A 216 -0.01 -7.52 -4.08
N ARG A 217 0.22 -7.33 -2.79
CA ARG A 217 1.07 -8.19 -1.95
C ARG A 217 0.56 -8.13 -0.51
N HIS A 218 1.09 -9.00 0.34
CA HIS A 218 0.80 -8.96 1.78
C HIS A 218 1.38 -7.71 2.46
N GLY A 219 0.78 -7.32 3.57
CA GLY A 219 1.36 -6.36 4.50
C GLY A 219 2.65 -6.90 5.11
N GLY A 220 3.66 -6.02 5.25
CA GLY A 220 4.90 -6.29 5.95
C GLY A 220 4.75 -6.29 7.48
N ASP A 221 5.86 -6.03 8.17
CA ASP A 221 5.91 -5.72 9.61
C ASP A 221 5.15 -6.70 10.51
N CYS A 222 5.20 -7.99 10.15
CA CYS A 222 4.48 -9.06 10.83
C CYS A 222 2.94 -8.92 10.80
N ILE A 223 2.38 -7.97 10.07
CA ILE A 223 0.92 -7.77 9.97
C ILE A 223 0.26 -9.06 9.49
N THR A 224 0.64 -9.53 8.29
CA THR A 224 0.00 -10.69 7.67
C THR A 224 0.43 -12.02 8.28
N THR A 225 1.70 -12.14 8.69
CA THR A 225 2.26 -13.40 9.16
C THR A 225 1.97 -13.70 10.62
N HIS A 226 1.72 -12.68 11.44
CA HIS A 226 1.52 -12.82 12.89
C HIS A 226 0.23 -12.17 13.37
N LEU A 227 0.01 -10.88 13.09
CA LEU A 227 -1.13 -10.17 13.67
C LEU A 227 -2.46 -10.69 13.12
N VAL A 228 -2.58 -10.90 11.80
CA VAL A 228 -3.82 -11.45 11.23
C VAL A 228 -4.16 -12.83 11.78
N PRO A 229 -3.25 -13.82 11.82
CA PRO A 229 -3.54 -15.11 12.46
C PRO A 229 -3.92 -15.00 13.94
N LEU A 230 -3.26 -14.13 14.69
CA LEU A 230 -3.55 -13.93 16.11
C LEU A 230 -4.91 -13.27 16.34
N SER A 231 -5.34 -12.37 15.45
CA SER A 231 -6.60 -11.62 15.63
C SER A 231 -7.81 -12.31 14.99
N THR A 232 -7.62 -13.08 13.91
CA THR A 232 -8.71 -13.66 13.12
C THR A 232 -8.72 -15.18 13.09
N GLY A 233 -7.58 -15.83 13.43
CA GLY A 233 -7.37 -17.27 13.25
C GLY A 233 -7.05 -17.67 11.80
N MET A 234 -7.03 -16.72 10.86
CA MET A 234 -6.80 -17.01 9.44
C MET A 234 -5.31 -16.98 9.13
N ASN A 235 -4.82 -17.99 8.41
CA ASN A 235 -3.48 -18.01 7.82
C ASN A 235 -3.52 -17.43 6.41
N MET A 236 -3.31 -16.10 6.28
CA MET A 236 -3.34 -15.43 4.97
C MET A 236 -2.26 -15.94 4.01
N VAL A 237 -1.09 -16.34 4.52
CA VAL A 237 -0.01 -16.86 3.67
C VAL A 237 -0.43 -18.18 3.02
N GLU A 238 -1.00 -19.11 3.81
CA GLU A 238 -1.53 -20.38 3.30
C GLU A 238 -2.67 -20.13 2.31
N SER A 239 -3.58 -19.21 2.63
CA SER A 239 -4.68 -18.85 1.72
C SER A 239 -4.17 -18.29 0.39
N CYS A 240 -3.11 -17.47 0.42
CA CYS A 240 -2.48 -16.93 -0.78
C CYS A 240 -1.79 -18.04 -1.62
N ILE A 241 -1.14 -19.01 -0.98
CA ILE A 241 -0.56 -20.18 -1.67
C ILE A 241 -1.67 -20.96 -2.38
N LYS A 242 -2.80 -21.24 -1.70
CA LYS A 242 -3.95 -21.92 -2.30
C LYS A 242 -4.48 -21.15 -3.51
N ILE A 243 -4.65 -19.82 -3.40
CA ILE A 243 -5.08 -18.98 -4.53
C ILE A 243 -4.08 -19.09 -5.70
N ALA A 244 -2.78 -19.01 -5.43
CA ALA A 244 -1.75 -19.11 -6.47
C ALA A 244 -1.72 -20.51 -7.14
N MET A 245 -2.18 -21.52 -6.44
CA MET A 245 -2.36 -22.91 -6.94
C MET A 245 -3.69 -23.09 -7.68
N GLY A 246 -4.56 -22.08 -7.76
CA GLY A 246 -5.89 -22.17 -8.35
C GLY A 246 -6.91 -22.88 -7.45
N GLU A 247 -6.64 -22.95 -6.15
CA GLU A 247 -7.54 -23.52 -5.15
C GLU A 247 -8.32 -22.42 -4.42
N ASN A 248 -9.53 -22.74 -3.96
CA ASN A 248 -10.33 -21.84 -3.15
C ASN A 248 -9.99 -22.02 -1.66
N PRO A 249 -9.37 -21.02 -0.99
CA PRO A 249 -9.13 -21.09 0.45
C PRO A 249 -10.42 -20.89 1.24
N ASP A 250 -10.44 -21.44 2.45
CA ASP A 250 -11.43 -21.02 3.46
C ASP A 250 -11.00 -19.64 4.02
N LEU A 251 -11.85 -18.65 3.81
CA LEU A 251 -11.65 -17.27 4.26
C LEU A 251 -12.46 -16.93 5.52
N SER A 252 -12.89 -17.93 6.27
CA SER A 252 -13.66 -17.73 7.50
C SER A 252 -12.79 -17.13 8.60
N VAL A 253 -13.28 -16.06 9.21
CA VAL A 253 -12.71 -15.53 10.47
C VAL A 253 -13.27 -16.37 11.61
N ILE A 254 -12.41 -17.09 12.35
CA ILE A 254 -12.79 -18.05 13.37
C ILE A 254 -12.57 -17.55 14.79
N ILE A 255 -11.82 -16.46 14.97
CA ILE A 255 -11.63 -15.79 16.25
C ILE A 255 -11.70 -14.27 16.05
N ASP A 256 -12.02 -13.54 17.10
CA ASP A 256 -11.98 -12.08 17.16
C ASP A 256 -11.22 -11.67 18.43
N ARG A 257 -9.94 -11.33 18.28
CA ARG A 257 -9.03 -11.00 19.39
C ARG A 257 -8.17 -9.80 19.03
N GLY A 258 -7.75 -9.07 20.06
CA GLY A 258 -6.72 -8.04 19.92
C GLY A 258 -5.35 -8.64 19.67
N ALA A 259 -4.62 -8.11 18.67
CA ALA A 259 -3.22 -8.39 18.42
C ALA A 259 -2.46 -7.09 18.16
N ALA A 260 -1.24 -6.96 18.67
CA ALA A 260 -0.45 -5.75 18.52
C ALA A 260 1.05 -6.06 18.43
N ILE A 261 1.77 -5.22 17.67
CA ILE A 261 3.24 -5.16 17.64
C ILE A 261 3.70 -3.74 17.92
N ARG A 262 4.83 -3.59 18.58
CA ARG A 262 5.49 -2.31 18.85
C ARG A 262 6.98 -2.43 18.57
N TYR A 263 7.54 -1.40 17.92
CA TYR A 263 8.95 -1.33 17.60
C TYR A 263 9.67 -0.42 18.58
N PHE A 264 10.81 -0.88 19.07
CA PHE A 264 11.64 -0.09 19.98
C PHE A 264 12.65 0.74 19.18
N PRO A 265 12.75 2.06 19.45
CA PRO A 265 13.79 2.87 18.87
C PRO A 265 15.19 2.34 19.23
N GLN A 266 16.13 2.39 18.29
CA GLN A 266 17.49 1.86 18.48
C GLN A 266 18.24 2.44 19.68
N HIS A 267 17.91 3.67 20.09
CA HIS A 267 18.56 4.33 21.24
C HIS A 267 17.98 3.89 22.59
N LEU A 268 16.92 3.11 22.62
CA LEU A 268 16.42 2.49 23.86
C LEU A 268 17.14 1.16 24.06
N SER A 269 18.10 1.16 24.99
CA SER A 269 18.75 -0.07 25.44
C SER A 269 17.72 -0.95 26.16
N LEU A 270 17.69 -2.25 25.85
CA LEU A 270 16.85 -3.24 26.55
C LEU A 270 17.17 -3.33 28.05
N ILE A 271 18.36 -2.86 28.48
CA ILE A 271 18.77 -2.79 29.89
C ILE A 271 17.91 -1.75 30.67
N HIS A 272 17.33 -0.77 30.00
CA HIS A 272 16.51 0.26 30.62
C HIS A 272 14.99 -0.09 30.64
N ILE A 273 14.65 -1.24 30.13
CA ILE A 273 13.27 -1.78 30.18
C ILE A 273 13.15 -2.76 31.34
#